data_671f684370c1d0d52f1279d7bbaa7765
#
_entry.id   671f684370c1d0d52f1279d7bbaa7765
#
_cell.length_a   1.000
_cell.length_b   1.000
_cell.length_c   1.000
_cell.angle_alpha   90.00
_cell.angle_beta   90.00
_cell.angle_gamma   90.00
#
_symmetry.space_group_name_H-M   'P 1'
#
loop_
_entity.id
_entity.type
_entity.pdbx_description
1 polymer ?
#
loop_
_entity_poly.entity_id
_entity_poly.type
_entity_poly.pdbx_seq_one_letter_code
_entity_poly.pdbx_strand_id
1 'polypeptide(L)'
;RQVRLDDPAARPLAKEELHDAGIRLAATCMGVLRGSVGFLTFLIAFSLRREGAAAWRFGAALAASMGATVVGAAAAPPLRRSVPEERLMAGCLGLVVISGVAAWRVDGFVGDLLLAAAIGVAASAGKLAFDSLVQRDAPDATQGRSFARYEAIFQLVWVVGALVPVVTAVPRRLGYGLLIVAAAVSLVIYVVGLRRARRTYEQPAGAT
;
A
#
# COMPACT_ATOMS: atom_id res chain seq x y z
N ARG A 1 19.32 -12.86 21.74
CA ARG A 1 20.68 -12.24 21.93
C ARG A 1 20.44 -10.73 21.93
N GLN A 2 20.35 -10.10 23.12
CA GLN A 2 20.19 -8.66 23.25
C GLN A 2 21.54 -7.99 22.87
N VAL A 3 21.51 -7.19 21.81
CA VAL A 3 22.65 -6.38 21.38
C VAL A 3 22.77 -5.22 22.38
N ARG A 4 23.89 -5.14 23.10
CA ARG A 4 24.19 -3.98 23.97
C ARG A 4 24.45 -2.76 23.08
N LEU A 5 23.58 -1.77 23.18
CA LEU A 5 23.65 -0.52 22.38
C LEU A 5 24.80 0.42 22.83
N ASP A 6 25.52 0.06 23.90
CA ASP A 6 26.69 0.83 24.42
C ASP A 6 27.99 0.53 23.64
N ASP A 7 27.97 -0.51 22.78
CA ASP A 7 29.09 -0.82 21.89
C ASP A 7 29.02 0.06 20.64
N PRO A 8 30.03 0.90 20.36
CA PRO A 8 30.08 1.70 19.11
C PRO A 8 29.93 0.88 17.83
N ALA A 9 30.35 -0.40 17.87
CA ALA A 9 30.20 -1.33 16.77
C ALA A 9 28.78 -1.89 16.62
N ALA A 10 27.96 -1.85 17.68
CA ALA A 10 26.56 -2.34 17.65
C ALA A 10 25.57 -1.32 17.09
N ARG A 11 25.87 -0.01 17.14
CA ARG A 11 25.01 1.06 16.63
C ARG A 11 24.74 0.99 15.13
N PRO A 12 25.74 0.75 14.25
CA PRO A 12 25.49 0.59 12.81
C PRO A 12 24.61 -0.62 12.53
N LEU A 13 24.82 -1.76 13.18
CA LEU A 13 24.03 -2.98 13.00
C LEU A 13 22.57 -2.79 13.43
N ALA A 14 22.33 -2.14 14.57
CA ALA A 14 20.98 -1.84 15.04
C ALA A 14 20.23 -0.86 14.10
N LYS A 15 20.95 0.09 13.51
CA LYS A 15 20.40 1.01 12.51
C LYS A 15 20.03 0.28 11.22
N GLU A 16 20.88 -0.64 10.77
CA GLU A 16 20.64 -1.47 9.59
C GLU A 16 19.44 -2.40 9.78
N GLU A 17 19.30 -3.05 10.93
CA GLU A 17 18.13 -3.86 11.28
C GLU A 17 16.83 -3.04 11.31
N LEU A 18 16.89 -1.79 11.78
CA LEU A 18 15.74 -0.88 11.81
C LEU A 18 15.31 -0.49 10.39
N HIS A 19 16.26 -0.18 9.51
CA HIS A 19 16.01 0.14 8.10
C HIS A 19 15.39 -1.05 7.38
N ASP A 20 15.95 -2.26 7.56
CA ASP A 20 15.40 -3.49 6.99
C ASP A 20 13.97 -3.79 7.45
N ALA A 21 13.67 -3.57 8.72
CA ALA A 21 12.32 -3.72 9.25
C ALA A 21 11.35 -2.70 8.63
N GLY A 22 11.79 -1.45 8.45
CA GLY A 22 11.03 -0.38 7.81
C GLY A 22 10.70 -0.71 6.35
N ILE A 23 11.69 -1.16 5.58
CA ILE A 23 11.49 -1.56 4.18
C ILE A 23 10.52 -2.74 4.07
N ARG A 24 10.64 -3.77 4.92
CA ARG A 24 9.70 -4.92 4.92
C ARG A 24 8.27 -4.51 5.23
N LEU A 25 8.06 -3.63 6.22
CA LEU A 25 6.74 -3.11 6.54
C LEU A 25 6.16 -2.29 5.39
N ALA A 26 6.96 -1.42 4.77
CA ALA A 26 6.55 -0.63 3.61
C ALA A 26 6.24 -1.52 2.40
N ALA A 27 7.03 -2.58 2.17
CA ALA A 27 6.78 -3.55 1.11
C ALA A 27 5.45 -4.29 1.31
N THR A 28 5.11 -4.67 2.56
CA THR A 28 3.81 -5.28 2.86
C THR A 28 2.66 -4.33 2.53
N CYS A 29 2.77 -3.05 2.93
CA CYS A 29 1.77 -2.04 2.61
C CYS A 29 1.61 -1.83 1.11
N MET A 30 2.73 -1.74 0.38
CA MET A 30 2.71 -1.60 -1.07
C MET A 30 2.11 -2.84 -1.75
N GLY A 31 2.40 -4.04 -1.23
CA GLY A 31 1.76 -5.29 -1.67
C GLY A 31 0.24 -5.24 -1.52
N VAL A 32 -0.28 -4.79 -0.37
CA VAL A 32 -1.73 -4.63 -0.15
C VAL A 32 -2.32 -3.62 -1.14
N LEU A 33 -1.67 -2.48 -1.38
CA LEU A 33 -2.13 -1.51 -2.37
C LEU A 33 -2.16 -2.11 -3.79
N ARG A 34 -1.13 -2.85 -4.20
CA ARG A 34 -1.08 -3.52 -5.51
C ARG A 34 -2.13 -4.62 -5.64
N GLY A 35 -2.31 -5.45 -4.62
CA GLY A 35 -3.37 -6.46 -4.57
C GLY A 35 -4.76 -5.84 -4.65
N SER A 36 -4.96 -4.68 -3.98
CA SER A 36 -6.21 -3.94 -4.02
C SER A 36 -6.55 -3.41 -5.42
N VAL A 37 -5.54 -2.94 -6.19
CA VAL A 37 -5.72 -2.53 -7.60
C VAL A 37 -6.21 -3.71 -8.43
N GLY A 38 -5.52 -4.87 -8.35
CA GLY A 38 -5.91 -6.07 -9.09
C GLY A 38 -7.30 -6.55 -8.70
N PHE A 39 -7.55 -6.69 -7.40
CA PHE A 39 -8.83 -7.12 -6.86
C PHE A 39 -10.00 -6.21 -7.31
N LEU A 40 -9.87 -4.89 -7.14
CA LEU A 40 -10.94 -3.96 -7.49
C LEU A 40 -11.23 -3.94 -8.99
N THR A 41 -10.19 -3.98 -9.83
CA THR A 41 -10.34 -4.00 -11.29
C THR A 41 -11.24 -5.15 -11.74
N PHE A 42 -10.98 -6.35 -11.24
CA PHE A 42 -11.78 -7.53 -11.62
C PHE A 42 -13.11 -7.61 -10.85
N LEU A 43 -13.18 -7.13 -9.61
CA LEU A 43 -14.45 -7.00 -8.89
C LEU A 43 -15.45 -6.14 -9.68
N ILE A 44 -15.01 -4.96 -10.15
CA ILE A 44 -15.86 -4.06 -10.94
C ILE A 44 -16.24 -4.72 -12.26
N ALA A 45 -15.28 -5.30 -12.99
CA ALA A 45 -15.54 -5.96 -14.27
C ALA A 45 -16.61 -7.04 -14.15
N PHE A 46 -16.47 -7.95 -13.17
CA PHE A 46 -17.41 -9.04 -12.97
C PHE A 46 -18.73 -8.58 -12.35
N SER A 47 -18.74 -7.56 -11.49
CA SER A 47 -19.99 -7.00 -10.96
C SER A 47 -20.82 -6.35 -12.04
N LEU A 48 -20.22 -5.51 -12.89
CA LEU A 48 -20.91 -4.86 -14.01
C LEU A 48 -21.39 -5.87 -15.05
N ARG A 49 -20.59 -6.91 -15.32
CA ARG A 49 -21.02 -8.00 -16.23
C ARG A 49 -22.23 -8.75 -15.69
N ARG A 50 -22.28 -9.07 -14.41
CA ARG A 50 -23.44 -9.73 -13.76
C ARG A 50 -24.70 -8.87 -13.78
N GLU A 51 -24.54 -7.56 -13.69
CA GLU A 51 -25.65 -6.59 -13.76
C GLU A 51 -26.12 -6.30 -15.18
N GLY A 52 -25.47 -6.87 -16.21
CA GLY A 52 -25.75 -6.53 -17.61
C GLY A 52 -25.45 -5.07 -17.95
N ALA A 53 -24.56 -4.43 -17.18
CA ALA A 53 -24.24 -3.02 -17.35
C ALA A 53 -23.51 -2.76 -18.67
N ALA A 54 -23.72 -1.57 -19.24
CA ALA A 54 -23.05 -1.17 -20.47
C ALA A 54 -21.51 -1.12 -20.29
N ALA A 55 -20.77 -1.60 -21.28
CA ALA A 55 -19.31 -1.74 -21.23
C ALA A 55 -18.56 -0.42 -20.94
N TRP A 56 -19.13 0.73 -21.32
CA TRP A 56 -18.54 2.03 -21.03
C TRP A 56 -18.36 2.30 -19.54
N ARG A 57 -19.18 1.73 -18.65
CA ARG A 57 -19.05 1.89 -17.19
C ARG A 57 -17.74 1.29 -16.68
N PHE A 58 -17.36 0.13 -17.21
CA PHE A 58 -16.05 -0.44 -16.88
C PHE A 58 -14.91 0.43 -17.42
N GLY A 59 -15.04 0.90 -18.67
CA GLY A 59 -14.07 1.85 -19.25
C GLY A 59 -13.91 3.13 -18.42
N ALA A 60 -15.03 3.68 -17.93
CA ALA A 60 -15.01 4.86 -17.07
C ALA A 60 -14.33 4.61 -15.71
N ALA A 61 -14.58 3.45 -15.07
CA ALA A 61 -13.90 3.09 -13.82
C ALA A 61 -12.40 2.90 -14.02
N LEU A 62 -12.00 2.27 -15.13
CA LEU A 62 -10.59 2.12 -15.50
C LEU A 62 -9.94 3.47 -15.79
N ALA A 63 -10.60 4.34 -16.56
CA ALA A 63 -10.12 5.69 -16.83
C ALA A 63 -9.99 6.55 -15.57
N ALA A 64 -10.94 6.45 -14.64
CA ALA A 64 -10.88 7.11 -13.34
C ALA A 64 -9.65 6.64 -12.53
N SER A 65 -9.39 5.34 -12.49
CA SER A 65 -8.21 4.77 -11.81
C SER A 65 -6.91 5.22 -12.47
N MET A 66 -6.82 5.16 -13.80
CA MET A 66 -5.63 5.57 -14.55
C MET A 66 -5.36 7.08 -14.43
N GLY A 67 -6.38 7.92 -14.57
CA GLY A 67 -6.28 9.37 -14.38
C GLY A 67 -5.86 9.71 -12.95
N ALA A 68 -6.44 9.04 -11.97
CA ALA A 68 -6.08 9.19 -10.57
C ALA A 68 -4.64 8.73 -10.26
N THR A 69 -4.13 7.74 -10.98
CA THR A 69 -2.71 7.32 -10.90
C THR A 69 -1.77 8.47 -11.31
N VAL A 70 -2.11 9.20 -12.37
CA VAL A 70 -1.35 10.39 -12.81
C VAL A 70 -1.40 11.48 -11.74
N VAL A 71 -2.58 11.73 -11.16
CA VAL A 71 -2.74 12.71 -10.06
C VAL A 71 -1.90 12.30 -8.85
N GLY A 72 -1.94 11.03 -8.45
CA GLY A 72 -1.13 10.50 -7.34
C GLY A 72 0.38 10.64 -7.59
N ALA A 73 0.83 10.36 -8.81
CA ALA A 73 2.23 10.53 -9.20
C ALA A 73 2.66 12.00 -9.17
N ALA A 74 1.82 12.91 -9.65
CA ALA A 74 2.09 14.34 -9.65
C ALA A 74 2.05 14.96 -8.23
N ALA A 75 1.17 14.47 -7.35
CA ALA A 75 1.02 14.95 -5.99
C ALA A 75 2.12 14.44 -5.04
N ALA A 76 2.69 13.27 -5.28
CA ALA A 76 3.65 12.64 -4.38
C ALA A 76 4.95 13.46 -4.18
N PRO A 77 5.63 14.02 -5.21
CA PRO A 77 6.86 14.80 -5.03
C PRO A 77 6.69 16.04 -4.14
N PRO A 78 5.69 16.92 -4.32
CA PRO A 78 5.48 18.04 -3.42
C PRO A 78 5.10 17.62 -1.99
N LEU A 79 4.30 16.54 -1.85
CA LEU A 79 3.89 16.02 -0.56
C LEU A 79 5.08 15.51 0.25
N ARG A 80 6.03 14.84 -0.40
CA ARG A 80 7.27 14.32 0.23
C ARG A 80 8.20 15.39 0.77
N ARG A 81 8.08 16.64 0.28
CA ARG A 81 8.84 17.77 0.84
C ARG A 81 8.36 18.16 2.25
N SER A 82 7.09 17.88 2.55
CA SER A 82 6.43 18.28 3.81
C SER A 82 6.06 17.12 4.71
N VAL A 83 5.94 15.91 4.15
CA VAL A 83 5.48 14.71 4.87
C VAL A 83 6.50 13.57 4.69
N PRO A 84 6.98 12.97 5.79
CA PRO A 84 7.85 11.80 5.71
C PRO A 84 7.19 10.65 4.95
N GLU A 85 7.99 9.87 4.24
CA GLU A 85 7.54 8.75 3.40
C GLU A 85 6.68 7.74 4.18
N GLU A 86 7.04 7.50 5.44
CA GLU A 86 6.29 6.58 6.32
C GLU A 86 4.87 7.07 6.59
N ARG A 87 4.68 8.39 6.77
CA ARG A 87 3.34 8.98 6.95
C ARG A 87 2.56 8.99 5.65
N LEU A 88 3.25 9.22 4.53
CA LEU A 88 2.63 9.17 3.20
C LEU A 88 2.10 7.77 2.90
N MET A 89 2.87 6.72 3.20
CA MET A 89 2.45 5.33 3.06
C MET A 89 1.22 5.02 3.92
N ALA A 90 1.23 5.43 5.20
CA ALA A 90 0.07 5.30 6.09
C ALA A 90 -1.15 6.07 5.56
N GLY A 91 -0.94 7.27 5.01
CA GLY A 91 -1.97 8.09 4.38
C GLY A 91 -2.61 7.41 3.17
N CYS A 92 -1.81 6.73 2.33
CA CYS A 92 -2.31 5.94 1.19
C CYS A 92 -3.25 4.81 1.64
N LEU A 93 -2.87 4.05 2.67
CA LEU A 93 -3.74 3.02 3.25
C LEU A 93 -5.00 3.62 3.88
N GLY A 94 -4.86 4.73 4.61
CA GLY A 94 -5.98 5.48 5.18
C GLY A 94 -6.96 5.97 4.11
N LEU A 95 -6.45 6.44 2.97
CA LEU A 95 -7.27 6.85 1.83
C LEU A 95 -8.11 5.69 1.29
N VAL A 96 -7.51 4.49 1.18
CA VAL A 96 -8.25 3.28 0.76
C VAL A 96 -9.34 2.91 1.76
N VAL A 97 -9.07 2.99 3.07
CA VAL A 97 -10.08 2.73 4.10
C VAL A 97 -11.23 3.72 4.01
N ILE A 98 -10.94 5.02 3.98
CA ILE A 98 -11.97 6.08 3.95
C ILE A 98 -12.81 5.99 2.68
N SER A 99 -12.16 5.87 1.52
CA SER A 99 -12.85 5.75 0.23
C SER A 99 -13.63 4.43 0.10
N GLY A 100 -13.11 3.35 0.68
CA GLY A 100 -13.81 2.07 0.74
C GLY A 100 -15.10 2.16 1.55
N VAL A 101 -15.06 2.81 2.72
CA VAL A 101 -16.27 3.06 3.54
C VAL A 101 -17.24 3.97 2.79
N ALA A 102 -16.77 5.01 2.12
CA ALA A 102 -17.61 5.89 1.31
C ALA A 102 -18.27 5.12 0.15
N ALA A 103 -17.50 4.31 -0.58
CA ALA A 103 -18.00 3.48 -1.66
C ALA A 103 -19.04 2.45 -1.17
N TRP A 104 -18.80 1.86 -0.01
CA TRP A 104 -19.74 0.91 0.62
C TRP A 104 -21.08 1.57 1.01
N ARG A 105 -21.06 2.86 1.39
CA ARG A 105 -22.26 3.66 1.71
C ARG A 105 -23.03 4.08 0.48
N VAL A 106 -22.30 4.57 -0.55
CA VAL A 106 -22.89 5.06 -1.80
C VAL A 106 -23.37 3.91 -2.68
N ASP A 107 -22.60 2.79 -2.69
CA ASP A 107 -22.81 1.61 -3.54
C ASP A 107 -22.93 1.91 -5.05
N GLY A 108 -23.02 0.87 -5.87
CA GLY A 108 -23.21 1.00 -7.30
C GLY A 108 -22.05 1.66 -8.04
N PHE A 109 -22.33 2.16 -9.23
CA PHE A 109 -21.32 2.67 -10.16
C PHE A 109 -20.53 3.88 -9.62
N VAL A 110 -21.18 4.76 -8.86
CA VAL A 110 -20.50 5.92 -8.25
C VAL A 110 -19.51 5.45 -7.17
N GLY A 111 -19.89 4.45 -6.38
CA GLY A 111 -18.98 3.82 -5.42
C GLY A 111 -17.77 3.17 -6.11
N ASP A 112 -17.98 2.48 -7.24
CA ASP A 112 -16.91 1.92 -8.06
C ASP A 112 -15.93 3.00 -8.53
N LEU A 113 -16.41 4.12 -9.06
CA LEU A 113 -15.59 5.24 -9.52
C LEU A 113 -14.78 5.88 -8.40
N LEU A 114 -15.42 6.17 -7.27
CA LEU A 114 -14.77 6.77 -6.11
C LEU A 114 -13.62 5.88 -5.60
N LEU A 115 -13.89 4.59 -5.43
CA LEU A 115 -12.89 3.66 -4.92
C LEU A 115 -11.78 3.40 -5.94
N ALA A 116 -12.09 3.29 -7.24
CA ALA A 116 -11.12 3.13 -8.29
C ALA A 116 -10.16 4.32 -8.38
N ALA A 117 -10.69 5.54 -8.31
CA ALA A 117 -9.88 6.76 -8.28
C ALA A 117 -8.98 6.81 -7.02
N ALA A 118 -9.54 6.58 -5.84
CA ALA A 118 -8.80 6.62 -4.59
C ALA A 118 -7.67 5.58 -4.54
N ILE A 119 -7.93 4.35 -4.99
CA ILE A 119 -6.91 3.29 -5.08
C ILE A 119 -5.84 3.66 -6.13
N GLY A 120 -6.21 4.27 -7.25
CA GLY A 120 -5.27 4.76 -8.25
C GLY A 120 -4.28 5.79 -7.67
N VAL A 121 -4.78 6.80 -6.94
CA VAL A 121 -3.95 7.77 -6.22
C VAL A 121 -3.06 7.07 -5.18
N ALA A 122 -3.66 6.21 -4.32
CA ALA A 122 -2.96 5.56 -3.23
C ALA A 122 -1.83 4.63 -3.73
N ALA A 123 -2.10 3.83 -4.76
CA ALA A 123 -1.12 2.90 -5.32
C ALA A 123 0.06 3.64 -5.98
N SER A 124 -0.22 4.76 -6.66
CA SER A 124 0.80 5.58 -7.32
C SER A 124 1.66 6.35 -6.31
N ALA A 125 1.03 7.08 -5.39
CA ALA A 125 1.75 7.83 -4.35
C ALA A 125 2.51 6.89 -3.41
N GLY A 126 1.90 5.74 -3.05
CA GLY A 126 2.53 4.69 -2.25
C GLY A 126 3.76 4.09 -2.93
N LYS A 127 3.70 3.85 -4.25
CA LYS A 127 4.85 3.36 -5.03
C LYS A 127 6.03 4.33 -4.96
N LEU A 128 5.77 5.63 -5.18
CA LEU A 128 6.81 6.64 -5.09
C LEU A 128 7.40 6.79 -3.68
N ALA A 129 6.56 6.68 -2.65
CA ALA A 129 7.03 6.68 -1.26
C ALA A 129 7.90 5.44 -0.97
N PHE A 130 7.47 4.25 -1.42
CA PHE A 130 8.22 3.01 -1.27
C PHE A 130 9.58 3.07 -2.00
N ASP A 131 9.60 3.51 -3.26
CA ASP A 131 10.83 3.62 -4.04
C ASP A 131 11.83 4.58 -3.37
N SER A 132 11.35 5.68 -2.79
CA SER A 132 12.17 6.59 -2.01
C SER A 132 12.75 5.96 -0.75
N LEU A 133 11.96 5.18 -0.02
CA LEU A 133 12.43 4.43 1.15
C LEU A 133 13.54 3.45 0.77
N VAL A 134 13.34 2.68 -0.31
CA VAL A 134 14.36 1.74 -0.79
C VAL A 134 15.63 2.46 -1.25
N GLN A 135 15.50 3.59 -1.95
CA GLN A 135 16.66 4.39 -2.39
C GLN A 135 17.45 4.97 -1.21
N ARG A 136 16.77 5.38 -0.15
CA ARG A 136 17.40 5.96 1.04
C ARG A 136 18.10 4.90 1.89
N ASP A 137 17.48 3.72 2.04
CA ASP A 137 17.82 2.77 3.09
C ASP A 137 18.51 1.49 2.56
N ALA A 138 18.52 1.23 1.25
CA ALA A 138 19.20 0.08 0.66
C ALA A 138 20.65 0.41 0.25
N PRO A 139 21.63 -0.51 0.50
CA PRO A 139 23.00 -0.33 0.04
C PRO A 139 23.10 -0.24 -1.49
N ASP A 140 23.91 0.68 -2.01
CA ASP A 140 24.05 0.96 -3.45
C ASP A 140 24.34 -0.28 -4.31
N ALA A 141 25.16 -1.19 -3.80
CA ALA A 141 25.56 -2.41 -4.53
C ALA A 141 24.40 -3.41 -4.79
N THR A 142 23.28 -3.31 -4.06
CA THR A 142 22.17 -4.26 -4.12
C THR A 142 20.84 -3.63 -4.55
N GLN A 143 20.78 -2.31 -4.73
CA GLN A 143 19.55 -1.57 -5.03
C GLN A 143 18.81 -2.13 -6.24
N GLY A 144 19.48 -2.31 -7.38
CA GLY A 144 18.84 -2.79 -8.61
C GLY A 144 18.19 -4.17 -8.44
N ARG A 145 18.86 -5.08 -7.73
CA ARG A 145 18.31 -6.42 -7.45
C ARG A 145 17.13 -6.36 -6.50
N SER A 146 17.19 -5.49 -5.49
CA SER A 146 16.11 -5.28 -4.53
C SER A 146 14.86 -4.72 -5.22
N PHE A 147 15.01 -3.70 -6.08
CA PHE A 147 13.92 -3.15 -6.89
C PHE A 147 13.26 -4.20 -7.77
N ALA A 148 14.06 -4.96 -8.55
CA ALA A 148 13.53 -6.00 -9.42
C ALA A 148 12.75 -7.08 -8.64
N ARG A 149 13.26 -7.49 -7.47
CA ARG A 149 12.60 -8.45 -6.59
C ARG A 149 11.26 -7.93 -6.06
N TYR A 150 11.23 -6.71 -5.54
CA TYR A 150 9.99 -6.12 -5.02
C TYR A 150 8.96 -5.91 -6.13
N GLU A 151 9.38 -5.44 -7.32
CA GLU A 151 8.48 -5.27 -8.45
C GLU A 151 7.86 -6.61 -8.88
N ALA A 152 8.65 -7.67 -8.97
CA ALA A 152 8.14 -9.02 -9.26
C ALA A 152 7.11 -9.49 -8.21
N ILE A 153 7.39 -9.27 -6.91
CA ILE A 153 6.46 -9.60 -5.83
C ILE A 153 5.16 -8.79 -5.96
N PHE A 154 5.25 -7.49 -6.24
CA PHE A 154 4.08 -6.62 -6.38
C PHE A 154 3.21 -7.02 -7.56
N GLN A 155 3.81 -7.46 -8.68
CA GLN A 155 3.07 -7.98 -9.82
C GLN A 155 2.37 -9.30 -9.48
N LEU A 156 3.04 -10.21 -8.77
CA LEU A 156 2.42 -11.44 -8.30
C LEU A 156 1.24 -11.17 -7.35
N VAL A 157 1.41 -10.25 -6.40
CA VAL A 157 0.34 -9.87 -5.47
C VAL A 157 -0.83 -9.21 -6.21
N TRP A 158 -0.55 -8.39 -7.23
CA TRP A 158 -1.58 -7.85 -8.12
C TRP A 158 -2.38 -8.96 -8.80
N VAL A 159 -1.70 -9.96 -9.38
CA VAL A 159 -2.34 -11.11 -10.03
C VAL A 159 -3.18 -11.92 -9.05
N VAL A 160 -2.64 -12.21 -7.85
CA VAL A 160 -3.38 -12.92 -6.80
C VAL A 160 -4.63 -12.14 -6.39
N GLY A 161 -4.51 -10.82 -6.19
CA GLY A 161 -5.65 -9.97 -5.91
C GLY A 161 -6.71 -10.03 -7.01
N ALA A 162 -6.29 -10.00 -8.28
CA ALA A 162 -7.16 -10.09 -9.44
C ALA A 162 -7.89 -11.44 -9.54
N LEU A 163 -7.21 -12.53 -9.18
CA LEU A 163 -7.78 -13.88 -9.25
C LEU A 163 -8.92 -14.10 -8.26
N VAL A 164 -8.92 -13.45 -7.11
CA VAL A 164 -9.96 -13.65 -6.09
C VAL A 164 -11.37 -13.41 -6.66
N PRO A 165 -11.72 -12.26 -7.24
CA PRO A 165 -13.06 -12.05 -7.80
C PRO A 165 -13.31 -12.85 -9.10
N VAL A 166 -12.26 -13.36 -9.74
CA VAL A 166 -12.38 -14.24 -10.92
C VAL A 166 -12.87 -15.64 -10.52
N VAL A 167 -12.24 -16.19 -9.45
CA VAL A 167 -12.52 -17.56 -8.98
C VAL A 167 -13.75 -17.61 -8.09
N THR A 168 -13.96 -16.56 -7.29
CA THR A 168 -15.06 -16.47 -6.33
C THR A 168 -16.03 -15.37 -6.76
N ALA A 169 -17.30 -15.68 -6.95
CA ALA A 169 -18.30 -14.70 -7.35
C ALA A 169 -18.61 -13.68 -6.23
N VAL A 170 -17.59 -12.90 -5.81
CA VAL A 170 -17.68 -11.94 -4.70
C VAL A 170 -18.76 -10.88 -4.99
N PRO A 171 -19.76 -10.69 -4.11
CA PRO A 171 -20.67 -9.56 -4.20
C PRO A 171 -19.93 -8.23 -4.02
N ARG A 172 -20.34 -7.18 -4.75
CA ARG A 172 -19.68 -5.86 -4.72
C ARG A 172 -19.43 -5.33 -3.30
N ARG A 173 -20.47 -5.30 -2.46
CA ARG A 173 -20.36 -4.82 -1.07
C ARG A 173 -19.39 -5.63 -0.23
N LEU A 174 -19.40 -6.95 -0.38
CA LEU A 174 -18.43 -7.80 0.30
C LEU A 174 -17.01 -7.49 -0.18
N GLY A 175 -16.82 -7.25 -1.48
CA GLY A 175 -15.54 -6.85 -2.05
C GLY A 175 -15.03 -5.53 -1.47
N TYR A 176 -15.87 -4.52 -1.32
CA TYR A 176 -15.49 -3.28 -0.63
C TYR A 176 -15.09 -3.53 0.82
N GLY A 177 -15.87 -4.36 1.55
CA GLY A 177 -15.55 -4.75 2.92
C GLY A 177 -14.19 -5.43 3.04
N LEU A 178 -13.85 -6.34 2.13
CA LEU A 178 -12.55 -7.01 2.10
C LEU A 178 -11.40 -6.01 1.89
N LEU A 179 -11.56 -5.04 0.98
CA LEU A 179 -10.57 -3.98 0.74
C LEU A 179 -10.39 -3.09 1.97
N ILE A 180 -11.48 -2.69 2.62
CA ILE A 180 -11.44 -1.89 3.86
C ILE A 180 -10.65 -2.64 4.94
N VAL A 181 -11.00 -3.91 5.18
CA VAL A 181 -10.35 -4.73 6.20
C VAL A 181 -8.87 -4.95 5.89
N ALA A 182 -8.53 -5.31 4.65
CA ALA A 182 -7.14 -5.51 4.24
C ALA A 182 -6.29 -4.24 4.41
N ALA A 183 -6.81 -3.09 3.98
CA ALA A 183 -6.12 -1.81 4.13
C ALA A 183 -6.03 -1.37 5.61
N ALA A 184 -7.08 -1.54 6.41
CA ALA A 184 -7.09 -1.19 7.83
C ALA A 184 -6.13 -2.07 8.64
N VAL A 185 -6.13 -3.38 8.42
CA VAL A 185 -5.19 -4.31 9.08
C VAL A 185 -3.76 -3.97 8.70
N SER A 186 -3.49 -3.73 7.41
CA SER A 186 -2.17 -3.33 6.94
C SER A 186 -1.71 -2.01 7.56
N LEU A 187 -2.61 -1.02 7.66
CA LEU A 187 -2.34 0.27 8.30
C LEU A 187 -1.98 0.10 9.79
N VAL A 188 -2.74 -0.72 10.52
CA VAL A 188 -2.48 -0.99 11.94
C VAL A 188 -1.13 -1.68 12.12
N ILE A 189 -0.86 -2.74 11.34
CA ILE A 189 0.43 -3.46 11.38
C ILE A 189 1.59 -2.50 11.09
N TYR A 190 1.44 -1.65 10.08
CA TYR A 190 2.45 -0.68 9.69
C TYR A 190 2.73 0.33 10.80
N VAL A 191 1.70 0.98 11.33
CA VAL A 191 1.84 2.00 12.38
C VAL A 191 2.38 1.40 13.67
N VAL A 192 1.88 0.24 14.09
CA VAL A 192 2.36 -0.45 15.29
C VAL A 192 3.80 -0.93 15.10
N GLY A 193 4.12 -1.50 13.94
CA GLY A 193 5.46 -1.95 13.59
C GLY A 193 6.48 -0.81 13.64
N LEU A 194 6.17 0.33 13.03
CA LEU A 194 7.04 1.52 13.08
C LEU A 194 7.21 2.06 14.50
N ARG A 195 6.13 2.11 15.30
CA ARG A 195 6.22 2.57 16.69
C ARG A 195 7.08 1.64 17.55
N ARG A 196 6.96 0.32 17.36
CA ARG A 196 7.78 -0.66 18.07
C ARG A 196 9.25 -0.54 17.70
N ALA A 197 9.56 -0.45 16.40
CA ALA A 197 10.90 -0.30 15.90
C ALA A 197 11.58 0.97 16.48
N ARG A 198 10.88 2.11 16.53
CA ARG A 198 11.39 3.35 17.12
C ARG A 198 11.64 3.22 18.63
N ARG A 199 10.72 2.61 19.38
CA ARG A 199 10.87 2.43 20.83
C ARG A 199 12.07 1.56 21.20
N THR A 200 12.33 0.50 20.44
CA THR A 200 13.49 -0.37 20.66
C THR A 200 14.80 0.39 20.45
N TYR A 201 14.82 1.38 19.55
CA TYR A 201 16.00 2.22 19.29
C TYR A 201 16.17 3.34 20.32
N GLU A 202 15.09 3.88 20.89
CA GLU A 202 15.11 5.00 21.84
C GLU A 202 15.30 4.59 23.30
N GLN A 203 15.21 3.29 23.66
CA GLN A 203 15.47 2.85 25.04
C GLN A 203 16.98 2.87 25.31
N PRO A 204 17.51 3.84 26.10
CA PRO A 204 18.87 3.79 26.56
C PRO A 204 19.05 2.57 27.48
N ALA A 205 20.13 1.82 27.28
CA ALA A 205 20.55 0.74 28.18
C ALA A 205 20.93 1.35 29.55
N GLY A 206 19.97 1.49 30.45
CA GLY A 206 20.24 2.10 31.73
C GLY A 206 19.01 2.32 32.61
N ALA A 207 18.14 1.30 32.76
CA ALA A 207 17.15 1.29 33.83
C ALA A 207 17.01 -0.13 34.41
N THR A 208 18.03 -0.53 35.12
CA THR A 208 17.99 -1.53 36.21
C THR A 208 19.05 -1.20 37.24
#